data_78ef291dec932a153afc4f363b22b62c
#
_entry.id   78ef291dec932a153afc4f363b22b62c
#
_cell.length_a   1.000
_cell.length_b   1.000
_cell.length_c   1.000
_cell.angle_alpha   90.00
_cell.angle_beta   90.00
_cell.angle_gamma   90.00
#
_symmetry.space_group_name_H-M   'P 1'
#
loop_
_entity.id
_entity.type
_entity.pdbx_description
1 polymer ?
#
loop_
_entity_poly.entity_id
_entity_poly.type
_entity_poly.pdbx_seq_one_letter_code
_entity_poly.pdbx_strand_id
1 'polypeptide(L)'
;MKQLTAIILTALIWACGAQPQNDSRALELSVTKIIKITHDTPHPIRADNARVIGMDEMLDMVKSIDYIKLDSSEPVGVIDKMIVTNDKIFIMDSFAAQQIFVFDKTGKLLFRIKNKGRGPKEYISIWDMQVDTIRNEILVNDALARSYLYYSTDDGTFLRREKGIANCYLARIDSLSINLQIPGQDFNDDENWAILVSDKDSVLYKGFAPTPLQDNNFAVNSFTYDCDGALLYTPVYSDTVYQFTTASVVKPEYVICQKKSVWRRYDEKLSPQEVNDLIKENNYTRYGGKFLATKSHASFEIGHKWNKYIVAKPYFWDKKTDAVYVWDTTQGADTSLVIRDIIQQPIAVYGDTFFGTCSPQIPEEYRKNLSPKIKNLLECSKESDNPIVVAYTLK
;
A
#
# COMPACT_ATOMS: atom_id res chain seq x y z
N MET A 1 -11.93 -26.03 14.75
CA MET A 1 -11.67 -25.10 13.65
C MET A 1 -10.42 -24.25 13.91
N LYS A 2 -9.24 -24.83 14.10
CA LYS A 2 -7.96 -24.11 14.41
C LYS A 2 -6.75 -24.65 13.61
N GLN A 3 -6.96 -25.34 12.50
CA GLN A 3 -5.84 -25.94 11.71
C GLN A 3 -5.84 -25.62 10.21
N LEU A 4 -6.69 -24.72 9.73
CA LEU A 4 -6.75 -24.40 8.29
C LEU A 4 -5.89 -23.18 7.85
N THR A 5 -5.38 -22.39 8.78
CA THR A 5 -4.66 -21.14 8.46
C THR A 5 -3.15 -21.32 8.24
N ALA A 6 -2.59 -22.49 8.56
CA ALA A 6 -1.13 -22.72 8.47
C ALA A 6 -0.67 -23.37 7.15
N ILE A 7 -1.59 -23.87 6.31
CA ILE A 7 -1.21 -24.67 5.12
C ILE A 7 -1.11 -23.81 3.85
N ILE A 8 -1.67 -22.60 3.82
CA ILE A 8 -1.66 -21.77 2.60
C ILE A 8 -0.32 -21.03 2.39
N LEU A 9 0.46 -20.81 3.43
CA LEU A 9 1.74 -20.09 3.31
C LEU A 9 2.90 -20.93 2.75
N THR A 10 2.82 -22.25 2.83
CA THR A 10 3.91 -23.14 2.36
C THR A 10 3.83 -23.54 0.89
N ALA A 11 2.68 -23.37 0.24
CA ALA A 11 2.52 -23.74 -1.17
C ALA A 11 3.10 -22.72 -2.16
N LEU A 12 3.38 -21.49 -1.72
CA LEU A 12 3.93 -20.43 -2.58
C LEU A 12 5.46 -20.50 -2.76
N ILE A 13 6.16 -21.27 -1.92
CA ILE A 13 7.63 -21.34 -1.97
C ILE A 13 8.12 -22.31 -3.06
N TRP A 14 7.30 -23.22 -3.57
CA TRP A 14 7.71 -24.23 -4.56
C TRP A 14 7.48 -23.85 -6.03
N ALA A 15 6.85 -22.72 -6.32
CA ALA A 15 6.63 -22.26 -7.69
C ALA A 15 7.80 -21.43 -8.27
N CYS A 16 8.80 -21.06 -7.46
CA CYS A 16 9.93 -20.20 -7.89
C CYS A 16 11.19 -20.96 -8.33
N GLY A 17 11.12 -22.25 -8.59
CA GLY A 17 12.27 -23.05 -9.02
C GLY A 17 12.53 -23.13 -10.53
N ALA A 18 11.82 -22.37 -11.36
CA ALA A 18 12.13 -22.27 -12.78
C ALA A 18 13.24 -21.23 -12.98
N GLN A 19 14.44 -21.67 -13.34
CA GLN A 19 15.49 -20.77 -13.83
C GLN A 19 14.88 -19.85 -14.91
N PRO A 20 15.11 -18.53 -14.85
CA PRO A 20 14.64 -17.64 -15.88
C PRO A 20 15.29 -18.03 -17.20
N GLN A 21 14.50 -18.60 -18.12
CA GLN A 21 14.90 -18.63 -19.51
C GLN A 21 15.14 -17.18 -19.92
N ASN A 22 16.23 -16.95 -20.64
CA ASN A 22 16.62 -15.64 -21.18
C ASN A 22 15.45 -15.08 -21.99
N ASP A 23 14.52 -14.37 -21.31
CA ASP A 23 13.31 -13.89 -21.91
C ASP A 23 13.63 -12.56 -22.61
N SER A 24 13.55 -12.57 -23.93
CA SER A 24 13.75 -11.38 -24.78
C SER A 24 12.86 -10.19 -24.43
N ARG A 25 11.88 -10.40 -23.51
CA ARG A 25 10.98 -9.36 -23.00
C ARG A 25 11.54 -8.60 -21.79
N ALA A 26 12.58 -9.10 -21.12
CA ALA A 26 13.19 -8.42 -19.98
C ALA A 26 14.04 -7.22 -20.45
N LEU A 27 14.07 -6.17 -19.63
CA LEU A 27 15.00 -5.06 -19.81
C LEU A 27 16.41 -5.47 -19.35
N GLU A 28 17.44 -4.95 -20.03
CA GLU A 28 18.82 -5.10 -19.58
C GLU A 28 19.06 -4.25 -18.31
N LEU A 29 19.77 -4.84 -17.34
CA LEU A 29 20.01 -4.23 -16.02
C LEU A 29 21.39 -3.54 -15.92
N SER A 30 22.11 -3.35 -17.00
CA SER A 30 23.44 -2.69 -16.99
C SER A 30 23.30 -1.19 -16.73
N VAL A 31 23.38 -0.76 -15.47
CA VAL A 31 23.18 0.62 -15.06
C VAL A 31 24.38 1.16 -14.30
N THR A 32 24.83 2.34 -14.70
CA THR A 32 25.93 3.03 -14.02
C THR A 32 25.51 4.27 -13.24
N LYS A 33 24.30 4.80 -13.47
CA LYS A 33 23.84 6.04 -12.83
C LYS A 33 23.12 5.73 -11.51
N ILE A 34 23.50 6.49 -10.47
CA ILE A 34 22.92 6.37 -9.13
C ILE A 34 21.90 7.49 -8.90
N ILE A 35 20.76 7.13 -8.28
CA ILE A 35 19.80 8.13 -7.80
C ILE A 35 20.50 9.01 -6.75
N LYS A 36 20.43 10.31 -6.93
CA LYS A 36 20.99 11.28 -5.98
C LYS A 36 20.03 11.46 -4.79
N ILE A 37 20.52 11.19 -3.59
CA ILE A 37 19.83 11.55 -2.35
C ILE A 37 20.38 12.90 -1.90
N THR A 38 19.49 13.90 -1.69
CA THR A 38 19.90 15.21 -1.21
C THR A 38 20.14 15.20 0.31
N HIS A 39 20.78 16.24 0.83
CA HIS A 39 21.08 16.39 2.27
C HIS A 39 20.10 17.32 3.00
N ASP A 40 18.86 17.42 2.48
CA ASP A 40 17.82 18.21 3.13
C ASP A 40 17.46 17.62 4.49
N THR A 41 17.12 18.48 5.44
CA THR A 41 16.66 18.05 6.76
C THR A 41 15.18 17.69 6.69
N PRO A 42 14.79 16.43 6.94
CA PRO A 42 13.40 16.02 6.90
C PRO A 42 12.59 16.65 8.04
N HIS A 43 11.32 16.96 7.80
CA HIS A 43 10.41 17.38 8.84
C HIS A 43 10.16 16.25 9.85
N PRO A 44 10.39 16.47 11.18
CA PRO A 44 10.20 15.44 12.19
C PRO A 44 8.72 15.30 12.58
N ILE A 45 8.10 14.17 12.30
CA ILE A 45 6.76 13.84 12.78
C ILE A 45 6.87 13.13 14.13
N ARG A 46 6.43 13.79 15.20
CA ARG A 46 6.66 13.39 16.60
C ARG A 46 5.68 12.30 17.07
N ALA A 47 5.78 11.11 16.48
CA ALA A 47 4.97 9.96 16.91
C ALA A 47 5.28 9.50 18.35
N ASP A 48 6.48 9.83 18.87
CA ASP A 48 6.86 9.62 20.26
C ASP A 48 6.08 10.48 21.27
N ASN A 49 5.47 11.57 20.82
CA ASN A 49 4.62 12.47 21.61
C ASN A 49 3.14 12.38 21.20
N ALA A 50 2.76 11.36 20.42
CA ALA A 50 1.40 11.22 19.95
C ALA A 50 0.40 11.16 21.10
N ARG A 51 -0.69 11.91 20.98
CA ARG A 51 -1.82 11.84 21.89
C ARG A 51 -2.66 10.61 21.57
N VAL A 52 -2.87 9.76 22.55
CA VAL A 52 -3.80 8.64 22.43
C VAL A 52 -5.23 9.16 22.43
N ILE A 53 -5.98 8.84 21.39
CA ILE A 53 -7.38 9.22 21.26
C ILE A 53 -8.29 8.00 21.27
N GLY A 54 -9.43 8.17 21.94
CA GLY A 54 -10.52 7.19 21.93
C GLY A 54 -11.45 7.38 20.73
N MET A 55 -12.51 6.60 20.74
CA MET A 55 -13.53 6.56 19.70
C MET A 55 -14.22 7.91 19.45
N ASP A 56 -14.74 8.50 20.52
CA ASP A 56 -15.53 9.72 20.42
C ASP A 56 -14.67 10.87 19.88
N GLU A 57 -13.42 10.98 20.35
CA GLU A 57 -12.49 11.98 19.83
C GLU A 57 -12.13 11.72 18.36
N MET A 58 -11.96 10.47 17.94
CA MET A 58 -11.71 10.15 16.53
C MET A 58 -12.89 10.54 15.65
N LEU A 59 -14.11 10.24 16.09
CA LEU A 59 -15.33 10.67 15.40
C LEU A 59 -15.47 12.19 15.36
N ASP A 60 -15.08 12.87 16.45
CA ASP A 60 -15.07 14.34 16.49
C ASP A 60 -14.05 14.97 15.55
N MET A 61 -12.95 14.27 15.25
CA MET A 61 -11.97 14.72 14.24
C MET A 61 -12.49 14.58 12.81
N VAL A 62 -13.48 13.72 12.55
CA VAL A 62 -14.05 13.54 11.22
C VAL A 62 -14.90 14.74 10.84
N LYS A 63 -14.57 15.39 9.73
CA LYS A 63 -15.35 16.48 9.13
C LYS A 63 -16.49 15.94 8.27
N SER A 64 -16.21 14.92 7.47
CA SER A 64 -17.21 14.25 6.64
C SER A 64 -16.86 12.78 6.47
N ILE A 65 -17.88 11.94 6.35
CA ILE A 65 -17.73 10.51 6.06
C ILE A 65 -18.82 10.07 5.11
N ASP A 66 -18.43 9.33 4.09
CA ASP A 66 -19.31 8.71 3.11
C ASP A 66 -18.98 7.23 2.95
N TYR A 67 -20.02 6.43 2.72
CA TYR A 67 -19.95 5.00 2.50
C TYR A 67 -20.43 4.70 1.08
N ILE A 68 -19.55 4.09 0.29
CA ILE A 68 -19.79 3.73 -1.10
C ILE A 68 -19.95 2.22 -1.17
N LYS A 69 -21.18 1.75 -1.33
CA LYS A 69 -21.49 0.33 -1.54
C LYS A 69 -21.07 -0.05 -2.95
N LEU A 70 -20.10 -0.94 -3.07
CA LEU A 70 -19.67 -1.45 -4.37
C LEU A 70 -20.71 -2.42 -4.94
N ASP A 71 -20.94 -2.35 -6.26
CA ASP A 71 -21.77 -3.28 -7.01
C ASP A 71 -21.26 -4.72 -6.80
N SER A 72 -22.15 -5.61 -6.38
CA SER A 72 -21.85 -7.00 -6.03
C SER A 72 -22.18 -7.97 -7.16
N SER A 73 -22.40 -7.50 -8.38
CA SER A 73 -22.59 -8.36 -9.55
C SER A 73 -21.34 -9.23 -9.85
N GLU A 74 -20.18 -8.76 -9.39
CA GLU A 74 -18.91 -9.47 -9.48
C GLU A 74 -18.17 -9.38 -8.14
N PRO A 75 -17.71 -10.51 -7.58
CA PRO A 75 -17.10 -10.52 -6.26
C PRO A 75 -15.68 -9.95 -6.28
N VAL A 76 -15.41 -9.02 -5.38
CA VAL A 76 -14.06 -8.56 -5.00
C VAL A 76 -13.62 -9.39 -3.81
N GLY A 77 -12.55 -10.17 -3.96
CA GLY A 77 -12.07 -11.05 -2.90
C GLY A 77 -11.21 -10.31 -1.87
N VAL A 78 -10.13 -9.68 -2.33
CA VAL A 78 -9.19 -8.93 -1.50
C VAL A 78 -8.89 -7.59 -2.16
N ILE A 79 -8.82 -6.53 -1.38
CA ILE A 79 -8.38 -5.22 -1.88
C ILE A 79 -6.91 -5.03 -1.53
N ASP A 80 -6.03 -5.43 -2.45
CA ASP A 80 -4.58 -5.28 -2.27
C ASP A 80 -4.11 -3.86 -2.54
N LYS A 81 -4.75 -3.19 -3.50
CA LYS A 81 -4.48 -1.78 -3.82
C LYS A 81 -5.76 -1.08 -4.27
N MET A 82 -5.91 0.15 -3.84
CA MET A 82 -6.94 1.06 -4.31
C MET A 82 -6.29 2.34 -4.84
N ILE A 83 -6.72 2.78 -6.01
CA ILE A 83 -6.39 4.09 -6.56
C ILE A 83 -7.71 4.82 -6.83
N VAL A 84 -7.78 6.06 -6.38
CA VAL A 84 -8.97 6.89 -6.53
C VAL A 84 -8.64 8.10 -7.39
N THR A 85 -9.47 8.37 -8.37
CA THR A 85 -9.38 9.55 -9.24
C THR A 85 -10.58 10.46 -9.03
N ASN A 86 -10.72 11.48 -9.84
CA ASN A 86 -11.86 12.39 -9.77
C ASN A 86 -13.20 11.65 -9.94
N ASP A 87 -13.28 10.70 -10.84
CA ASP A 87 -14.50 10.05 -11.32
C ASP A 87 -14.59 8.54 -11.06
N LYS A 88 -13.45 7.88 -10.74
CA LYS A 88 -13.38 6.42 -10.65
C LYS A 88 -12.65 5.93 -9.39
N ILE A 89 -12.94 4.68 -9.03
CA ILE A 89 -12.26 3.89 -8.00
C ILE A 89 -11.73 2.64 -8.67
N PHE A 90 -10.41 2.46 -8.66
CA PHE A 90 -9.71 1.30 -9.21
C PHE A 90 -9.30 0.40 -8.04
N ILE A 91 -9.70 -0.85 -8.08
CA ILE A 91 -9.41 -1.85 -7.05
C ILE A 91 -8.65 -3.00 -7.70
N MET A 92 -7.47 -3.29 -7.18
CA MET A 92 -6.69 -4.46 -7.55
C MET A 92 -6.89 -5.56 -6.52
N ASP A 93 -7.31 -6.72 -7.00
CA ASP A 93 -7.30 -7.98 -6.28
C ASP A 93 -6.29 -8.90 -6.96
N SER A 94 -5.06 -8.90 -6.46
CA SER A 94 -3.96 -9.69 -7.02
C SER A 94 -3.93 -11.11 -6.48
N PHE A 95 -4.62 -11.37 -5.37
CA PHE A 95 -4.50 -12.62 -4.63
C PHE A 95 -5.65 -13.59 -4.91
N ALA A 96 -6.89 -13.16 -4.75
CA ALA A 96 -8.06 -14.03 -4.86
C ALA A 96 -8.62 -14.07 -6.29
N ALA A 97 -9.12 -12.93 -6.79
CA ALA A 97 -9.71 -12.85 -8.12
C ALA A 97 -8.69 -12.70 -9.23
N GLN A 98 -7.51 -12.12 -8.93
CA GLN A 98 -6.46 -11.77 -9.88
C GLN A 98 -7.01 -10.90 -11.02
N GLN A 99 -7.69 -9.82 -10.65
CA GLN A 99 -8.38 -8.90 -11.54
C GLN A 99 -8.23 -7.46 -11.04
N ILE A 100 -8.52 -6.53 -11.94
CA ILE A 100 -8.72 -5.12 -11.58
C ILE A 100 -10.18 -4.79 -11.85
N PHE A 101 -10.84 -4.22 -10.85
CA PHE A 101 -12.21 -3.75 -10.91
C PHE A 101 -12.20 -2.23 -10.98
N VAL A 102 -13.04 -1.67 -11.82
CA VAL A 102 -13.18 -0.22 -11.95
C VAL A 102 -14.63 0.17 -11.71
N PHE A 103 -14.84 1.00 -10.69
CA PHE A 103 -16.13 1.50 -10.28
C PHE A 103 -16.20 3.01 -10.49
N ASP A 104 -17.40 3.55 -10.67
CA ASP A 104 -17.63 4.97 -10.51
C ASP A 104 -17.71 5.38 -9.02
N LYS A 105 -17.83 6.68 -8.74
CA LYS A 105 -17.91 7.20 -7.38
C LYS A 105 -19.19 6.83 -6.63
N THR A 106 -20.18 6.28 -7.30
CA THR A 106 -21.40 5.76 -6.67
C THR A 106 -21.27 4.30 -6.27
N GLY A 107 -20.20 3.65 -6.68
CA GLY A 107 -19.94 2.22 -6.44
C GLY A 107 -20.46 1.31 -7.55
N LYS A 108 -20.96 1.86 -8.66
CA LYS A 108 -21.40 1.06 -9.82
C LYS A 108 -20.18 0.51 -10.55
N LEU A 109 -20.17 -0.79 -10.84
CA LEU A 109 -19.13 -1.42 -11.63
C LEU A 109 -19.20 -0.91 -13.09
N LEU A 110 -18.08 -0.39 -13.58
CA LEU A 110 -17.95 0.08 -14.95
C LEU A 110 -17.39 -1.03 -15.85
N PHE A 111 -16.27 -1.61 -15.46
CA PHE A 111 -15.63 -2.72 -16.18
C PHE A 111 -14.62 -3.45 -15.29
N ARG A 112 -14.07 -4.55 -15.83
CA ARG A 112 -12.99 -5.31 -15.20
C ARG A 112 -11.90 -5.66 -16.20
N ILE A 113 -10.66 -5.71 -15.71
CA ILE A 113 -9.54 -6.33 -16.43
C ILE A 113 -9.32 -7.71 -15.82
N LYS A 114 -9.64 -8.76 -16.59
CA LYS A 114 -9.61 -10.18 -16.15
C LYS A 114 -8.87 -11.09 -17.12
N ASN A 115 -8.01 -10.53 -17.95
CA ASN A 115 -7.35 -11.21 -19.05
C ASN A 115 -6.15 -12.03 -18.55
N LYS A 116 -6.37 -13.00 -17.65
CA LYS A 116 -5.34 -13.90 -17.16
C LYS A 116 -5.05 -15.00 -18.15
N GLY A 117 -3.78 -15.15 -18.55
CA GLY A 117 -3.34 -16.18 -19.50
C GLY A 117 -1.92 -15.93 -19.99
N ARG A 118 -1.54 -16.57 -21.10
CA ARG A 118 -0.20 -16.46 -21.71
C ARG A 118 -0.22 -15.82 -23.10
N GLY A 119 -1.36 -15.35 -23.53
CA GLY A 119 -1.51 -14.67 -24.81
C GLY A 119 -0.89 -13.26 -24.82
N PRO A 120 -0.76 -12.63 -25.99
CA PRO A 120 -0.10 -11.34 -26.12
C PRO A 120 -0.81 -10.19 -25.40
N LYS A 121 -2.11 -10.33 -25.12
CA LYS A 121 -2.97 -9.36 -24.42
C LYS A 121 -3.31 -9.78 -22.98
N GLU A 122 -2.69 -10.86 -22.50
CA GLU A 122 -3.01 -11.50 -21.22
C GLU A 122 -1.84 -11.33 -20.26
N TYR A 123 -2.12 -11.23 -18.96
CA TYR A 123 -1.12 -11.25 -17.90
C TYR A 123 -1.06 -12.63 -17.25
N ILE A 124 0.12 -13.04 -16.80
CA ILE A 124 0.31 -14.25 -16.00
C ILE A 124 -0.05 -13.98 -14.54
N SER A 125 0.37 -12.80 -14.04
CA SER A 125 0.13 -12.36 -12.66
C SER A 125 -0.04 -10.84 -12.61
N ILE A 126 -0.82 -10.38 -11.64
CA ILE A 126 -0.89 -8.95 -11.31
C ILE A 126 -0.14 -8.76 -9.99
N TRP A 127 0.95 -7.99 -10.03
CA TRP A 127 1.71 -7.67 -8.83
C TRP A 127 1.49 -6.24 -8.35
N ASP A 128 1.26 -5.34 -9.27
CA ASP A 128 0.94 -3.95 -8.97
C ASP A 128 0.18 -3.31 -10.14
N MET A 129 -0.47 -2.19 -9.86
CA MET A 129 -1.10 -1.35 -10.88
C MET A 129 -0.80 0.12 -10.65
N GLN A 130 -0.84 0.90 -11.72
CA GLN A 130 -0.82 2.36 -11.69
C GLN A 130 -1.89 2.92 -12.63
N VAL A 131 -2.36 4.12 -12.34
CA VAL A 131 -3.35 4.83 -13.18
C VAL A 131 -2.74 6.16 -13.61
N ASP A 132 -2.62 6.35 -14.91
CA ASP A 132 -2.22 7.61 -15.53
C ASP A 132 -3.47 8.31 -16.07
N THR A 133 -3.95 9.30 -15.34
CA THR A 133 -5.16 10.06 -15.73
C THR A 133 -4.91 11.03 -16.88
N ILE A 134 -3.65 11.37 -17.17
CA ILE A 134 -3.29 12.26 -18.29
C ILE A 134 -3.36 11.49 -19.60
N ARG A 135 -2.87 10.24 -19.60
CA ARG A 135 -2.88 9.37 -20.78
C ARG A 135 -4.11 8.49 -20.89
N ASN A 136 -4.98 8.50 -19.87
CA ASN A 136 -6.12 7.59 -19.73
C ASN A 136 -5.70 6.10 -19.77
N GLU A 137 -4.66 5.75 -19.00
CA GLU A 137 -4.07 4.41 -19.02
C GLU A 137 -4.04 3.78 -17.62
N ILE A 138 -4.36 2.50 -17.57
CA ILE A 138 -4.09 1.62 -16.44
C ILE A 138 -2.87 0.78 -16.80
N LEU A 139 -1.79 0.92 -16.05
CA LEU A 139 -0.61 0.08 -16.17
C LEU A 139 -0.73 -1.08 -15.19
N VAL A 140 -0.58 -2.29 -15.68
CA VAL A 140 -0.53 -3.54 -14.91
C VAL A 140 0.88 -4.09 -14.95
N ASN A 141 1.48 -4.31 -13.78
CA ASN A 141 2.77 -4.96 -13.64
C ASN A 141 2.59 -6.48 -13.61
N ASP A 142 3.01 -7.15 -14.66
CA ASP A 142 3.15 -8.61 -14.72
C ASP A 142 4.60 -8.99 -14.45
N ALA A 143 4.95 -9.11 -13.16
CA ALA A 143 6.32 -9.37 -12.74
C ALA A 143 6.83 -10.74 -13.22
N LEU A 144 5.96 -11.76 -13.28
CA LEU A 144 6.33 -13.10 -13.76
C LEU A 144 6.63 -13.09 -15.27
N ALA A 145 5.89 -12.33 -16.05
CA ALA A 145 6.15 -12.17 -17.48
C ALA A 145 7.17 -11.06 -17.79
N ARG A 146 7.70 -10.37 -16.79
CA ARG A 146 8.60 -9.22 -16.91
C ARG A 146 8.08 -8.21 -17.93
N SER A 147 6.82 -7.83 -17.78
CA SER A 147 6.16 -6.94 -18.73
C SER A 147 5.16 -6.01 -18.07
N TYR A 148 4.96 -4.87 -18.70
CA TYR A 148 3.93 -3.91 -18.38
C TYR A 148 2.84 -4.00 -19.43
N LEU A 149 1.59 -4.19 -18.98
CA LEU A 149 0.42 -4.17 -19.85
C LEU A 149 -0.36 -2.89 -19.60
N TYR A 150 -0.78 -2.26 -20.67
CA TYR A 150 -1.54 -1.02 -20.62
C TYR A 150 -2.96 -1.25 -21.10
N TYR A 151 -3.91 -0.74 -20.34
CA TYR A 151 -5.34 -0.80 -20.63
C TYR A 151 -5.93 0.61 -20.58
N SER A 152 -7.01 0.83 -21.31
CA SER A 152 -7.77 2.09 -21.25
C SER A 152 -8.46 2.26 -19.90
N THR A 153 -8.44 3.48 -19.34
CA THR A 153 -9.25 3.82 -18.15
C THR A 153 -10.74 3.95 -18.46
N ASP A 154 -11.13 4.02 -19.73
CA ASP A 154 -12.53 4.25 -20.11
C ASP A 154 -13.35 2.97 -20.12
N ASP A 155 -12.76 1.87 -20.62
CA ASP A 155 -13.47 0.61 -20.84
C ASP A 155 -12.64 -0.66 -20.53
N GLY A 156 -11.38 -0.52 -20.10
CA GLY A 156 -10.49 -1.65 -19.85
C GLY A 156 -9.95 -2.32 -21.11
N THR A 157 -10.09 -1.72 -22.28
CA THR A 157 -9.56 -2.26 -23.53
C THR A 157 -8.02 -2.30 -23.48
N PHE A 158 -7.43 -3.42 -23.90
CA PHE A 158 -5.97 -3.57 -24.00
C PHE A 158 -5.41 -2.65 -25.04
N LEU A 159 -4.38 -1.87 -24.66
CA LEU A 159 -3.71 -0.89 -25.54
C LEU A 159 -2.39 -1.44 -26.08
N ARG A 160 -1.48 -1.84 -25.19
CA ARG A 160 -0.14 -2.32 -25.56
C ARG A 160 0.53 -3.08 -24.44
N ARG A 161 1.61 -3.78 -24.79
CA ARG A 161 2.54 -4.43 -23.85
C ARG A 161 3.94 -3.89 -24.08
N GLU A 162 4.66 -3.61 -23.01
CA GLU A 162 6.04 -3.18 -23.00
C GLU A 162 6.91 -4.12 -22.18
N LYS A 163 8.22 -4.09 -22.40
CA LYS A 163 9.18 -4.79 -21.53
C LYS A 163 9.12 -4.22 -20.13
N GLY A 164 9.28 -5.06 -19.14
CA GLY A 164 9.29 -4.71 -17.73
C GLY A 164 10.46 -5.29 -16.98
N ILE A 165 10.54 -4.96 -15.71
CA ILE A 165 11.50 -5.52 -14.76
C ILE A 165 10.75 -6.53 -13.88
N ALA A 166 11.43 -7.61 -13.50
CA ALA A 166 10.91 -8.51 -12.48
C ALA A 166 10.96 -7.80 -11.12
N ASN A 167 9.87 -7.16 -10.75
CA ASN A 167 9.74 -6.37 -9.54
C ASN A 167 8.37 -6.62 -8.90
N CYS A 168 8.18 -6.16 -7.68
CA CYS A 168 6.91 -6.33 -7.00
C CYS A 168 6.05 -5.08 -7.03
N TYR A 169 6.64 -3.91 -6.81
CA TYR A 169 5.89 -2.66 -6.74
C TYR A 169 6.43 -1.64 -7.72
N LEU A 170 5.53 -0.81 -8.20
CA LEU A 170 5.77 0.13 -9.27
C LEU A 170 5.20 1.50 -8.91
N ALA A 171 5.92 2.55 -9.27
CA ALA A 171 5.42 3.92 -9.35
C ALA A 171 5.80 4.55 -10.68
N ARG A 172 5.24 5.72 -10.98
CA ARG A 172 5.50 6.45 -12.21
C ARG A 172 5.88 7.89 -11.90
N ILE A 173 6.89 8.39 -12.61
CA ILE A 173 7.19 9.82 -12.72
C ILE A 173 7.33 10.13 -14.21
N ASP A 174 6.45 10.96 -14.72
CA ASP A 174 6.34 11.25 -16.15
C ASP A 174 6.18 9.98 -16.99
N SER A 175 7.14 9.69 -17.86
CA SER A 175 7.17 8.47 -18.68
C SER A 175 7.99 7.34 -18.09
N LEU A 176 8.66 7.58 -16.94
CA LEU A 176 9.58 6.62 -16.33
C LEU A 176 8.89 5.75 -15.25
N SER A 177 9.28 4.50 -15.21
CA SER A 177 8.87 3.52 -14.20
C SER A 177 9.88 3.50 -13.06
N ILE A 178 9.41 3.65 -11.84
CA ILE A 178 10.17 3.51 -10.60
C ILE A 178 9.82 2.15 -10.02
N ASN A 179 10.77 1.24 -10.00
CA ASN A 179 10.55 -0.16 -9.69
C ASN A 179 11.18 -0.50 -8.34
N LEU A 180 10.37 -0.99 -7.40
CA LEU A 180 10.85 -1.50 -6.12
C LEU A 180 11.19 -2.98 -6.25
N GLN A 181 12.44 -3.32 -6.00
CA GLN A 181 12.89 -4.70 -5.89
C GLN A 181 12.73 -5.20 -4.46
N ILE A 182 12.26 -6.44 -4.30
CA ILE A 182 12.24 -7.08 -2.99
C ILE A 182 13.60 -7.75 -2.75
N PRO A 183 14.27 -7.47 -1.62
CA PRO A 183 15.51 -8.13 -1.26
C PRO A 183 15.35 -9.65 -1.24
N GLY A 184 16.36 -10.37 -1.75
CA GLY A 184 16.39 -11.84 -1.72
C GLY A 184 15.70 -12.55 -2.88
N GLN A 185 15.12 -11.84 -3.84
CA GLN A 185 14.78 -12.43 -5.14
C GLN A 185 15.99 -12.26 -6.08
N ASP A 186 16.39 -13.36 -6.74
CA ASP A 186 17.47 -13.39 -7.73
C ASP A 186 17.13 -12.53 -8.95
N PHE A 187 17.29 -11.25 -8.81
CA PHE A 187 17.40 -10.35 -9.95
C PHE A 187 18.88 -10.31 -10.32
N ASN A 188 19.22 -10.55 -11.57
CA ASN A 188 20.56 -10.67 -12.14
C ASN A 188 21.50 -9.45 -11.92
N ASP A 189 21.36 -8.73 -10.83
CA ASP A 189 22.25 -7.64 -10.44
C ASP A 189 22.97 -8.02 -9.16
N ASP A 190 24.27 -8.25 -9.25
CA ASP A 190 25.16 -8.58 -8.12
C ASP A 190 25.14 -7.55 -6.99
N GLU A 191 24.55 -6.37 -7.22
CA GLU A 191 24.50 -5.28 -6.27
C GLU A 191 23.17 -5.14 -5.51
N ASN A 192 22.08 -5.84 -5.89
CA ASN A 192 20.77 -5.85 -5.21
C ASN A 192 20.24 -4.45 -4.80
N TRP A 193 20.12 -3.52 -5.73
CA TRP A 193 19.56 -2.19 -5.45
C TRP A 193 18.05 -2.25 -5.21
N ALA A 194 17.57 -1.51 -4.20
CA ALA A 194 16.14 -1.53 -3.88
C ALA A 194 15.28 -0.84 -4.95
N ILE A 195 15.80 0.20 -5.60
CA ILE A 195 15.09 0.97 -6.63
C ILE A 195 15.82 0.89 -7.96
N LEU A 196 15.07 0.55 -9.01
CA LEU A 196 15.48 0.68 -10.41
C LEU A 196 14.53 1.63 -11.14
N VAL A 197 15.08 2.58 -11.88
CA VAL A 197 14.30 3.50 -12.72
C VAL A 197 14.52 3.13 -14.18
N SER A 198 13.44 2.89 -14.90
CA SER A 198 13.48 2.48 -16.31
C SER A 198 12.56 3.30 -17.20
N ASP A 199 12.95 3.41 -18.47
CA ASP A 199 12.04 3.69 -19.56
C ASP A 199 11.55 2.38 -20.21
N LYS A 200 10.98 2.45 -21.41
CA LYS A 200 10.50 1.27 -22.15
C LYS A 200 11.63 0.37 -22.70
N ASP A 201 12.86 0.90 -22.82
CA ASP A 201 13.97 0.24 -23.52
C ASP A 201 15.09 -0.20 -22.56
N SER A 202 15.31 0.53 -21.46
CA SER A 202 16.47 0.34 -20.60
C SER A 202 16.24 0.76 -19.15
N VAL A 203 17.08 0.27 -18.24
CA VAL A 203 17.22 0.78 -16.88
C VAL A 203 18.19 1.95 -16.90
N LEU A 204 17.76 3.10 -16.37
CA LEU A 204 18.49 4.37 -16.43
C LEU A 204 19.22 4.69 -15.13
N TYR A 205 18.59 4.40 -13.98
CA TYR A 205 19.13 4.71 -12.65
C TYR A 205 18.87 3.56 -11.68
N LYS A 206 19.74 3.46 -10.68
CA LYS A 206 19.57 2.60 -9.51
C LYS A 206 19.76 3.39 -8.23
N GLY A 207 19.16 2.97 -7.14
CA GLY A 207 19.27 3.70 -5.87
C GLY A 207 18.80 2.90 -4.67
N PHE A 208 19.10 3.42 -3.50
CA PHE A 208 18.83 2.78 -2.24
C PHE A 208 19.47 1.40 -2.15
N ALA A 209 20.72 1.36 -1.66
CA ALA A 209 21.46 0.12 -1.48
C ALA A 209 20.62 -0.92 -0.72
N PRO A 210 20.82 -2.21 -1.01
CA PRO A 210 20.03 -3.26 -0.41
C PRO A 210 20.18 -3.26 1.10
N THR A 211 19.10 -3.56 1.75
CA THR A 211 19.13 -3.80 3.19
C THR A 211 19.73 -5.19 3.44
N PRO A 212 20.50 -5.40 4.52
CA PRO A 212 21.07 -6.72 4.83
C PRO A 212 20.01 -7.76 5.26
N LEU A 213 18.78 -7.34 5.52
CA LEU A 213 17.71 -8.25 5.92
C LEU A 213 17.04 -8.85 4.68
N GLN A 214 17.28 -10.14 4.46
CA GLN A 214 16.72 -10.94 3.38
C GLN A 214 15.31 -11.45 3.70
N ASP A 215 14.43 -10.63 4.26
CA ASP A 215 13.10 -11.08 4.64
C ASP A 215 11.99 -10.34 3.89
N ASN A 216 11.28 -11.09 3.06
CA ASN A 216 10.12 -10.60 2.31
C ASN A 216 8.90 -10.29 3.20
N ASN A 217 8.91 -10.69 4.48
CA ASN A 217 7.77 -10.52 5.39
C ASN A 217 7.49 -9.06 5.75
N PHE A 218 8.42 -8.15 5.46
CA PHE A 218 8.26 -6.71 5.70
C PHE A 218 8.10 -5.89 4.42
N ALA A 219 8.10 -6.55 3.26
CA ALA A 219 7.87 -5.85 2.00
C ALA A 219 6.41 -5.41 1.90
N VAL A 220 6.19 -4.12 2.04
CA VAL A 220 4.91 -3.47 1.78
C VAL A 220 5.05 -2.54 0.59
N ASN A 221 3.95 -2.20 -0.07
CA ASN A 221 3.98 -1.18 -1.10
C ASN A 221 4.36 0.16 -0.45
N SER A 222 5.62 0.51 -0.59
CA SER A 222 6.23 1.69 0.02
C SER A 222 6.09 2.94 -0.85
N PHE A 223 5.46 2.84 -2.01
CA PHE A 223 5.17 3.97 -2.89
C PHE A 223 3.77 4.50 -2.64
N THR A 224 3.68 5.81 -2.41
CA THR A 224 2.41 6.53 -2.34
C THR A 224 2.52 7.84 -3.09
N TYR A 225 1.39 8.38 -3.54
CA TYR A 225 1.33 9.75 -4.04
C TYR A 225 0.60 10.60 -3.02
N ASP A 226 1.12 11.78 -2.76
CA ASP A 226 0.41 12.75 -1.93
C ASP A 226 -0.74 13.43 -2.72
N CYS A 227 -1.45 14.33 -2.06
CA CYS A 227 -2.57 15.06 -2.67
C CYS A 227 -2.19 15.95 -3.86
N ASP A 228 -0.92 16.34 -3.97
CA ASP A 228 -0.39 17.18 -5.05
C ASP A 228 0.25 16.32 -6.16
N GLY A 229 0.20 14.99 -6.02
CA GLY A 229 0.75 14.01 -6.97
C GLY A 229 2.26 13.79 -6.83
N ALA A 230 2.88 14.27 -5.76
CA ALA A 230 4.29 14.00 -5.50
C ALA A 230 4.48 12.54 -5.06
N LEU A 231 5.44 11.85 -5.67
CA LEU A 231 5.77 10.47 -5.33
C LEU A 231 6.58 10.42 -4.02
N LEU A 232 6.01 9.76 -3.03
CA LEU A 232 6.63 9.45 -1.76
C LEU A 232 7.12 8.00 -1.74
N TYR A 233 8.28 7.78 -1.15
CA TYR A 233 8.87 6.45 -0.98
C TYR A 233 9.38 6.28 0.44
N THR A 234 9.00 5.19 1.08
CA THR A 234 9.57 4.76 2.36
C THR A 234 10.38 3.50 2.15
N PRO A 235 11.71 3.54 2.30
CA PRO A 235 12.52 2.32 2.28
C PRO A 235 12.05 1.34 3.36
N VAL A 236 12.06 0.07 3.05
CA VAL A 236 11.87 -0.99 4.05
C VAL A 236 12.96 -0.80 5.12
N TYR A 237 12.60 -0.93 6.38
CA TYR A 237 13.52 -0.76 7.53
C TYR A 237 14.00 0.69 7.77
N SER A 238 13.20 1.68 7.41
CA SER A 238 13.51 3.09 7.62
C SER A 238 12.38 3.82 8.33
N ASP A 239 12.73 4.82 9.13
CA ASP A 239 11.78 5.79 9.68
C ASP A 239 11.63 7.03 8.77
N THR A 240 12.36 7.09 7.65
CA THR A 240 12.38 8.24 6.75
C THR A 240 11.50 8.01 5.54
N VAL A 241 10.67 8.99 5.24
CA VAL A 241 9.88 9.10 4.01
C VAL A 241 10.61 10.03 3.06
N TYR A 242 10.91 9.55 1.88
CA TYR A 242 11.58 10.32 0.82
C TYR A 242 10.56 10.80 -0.21
N GLN A 243 10.80 11.97 -0.77
CA GLN A 243 10.07 12.48 -1.93
C GLN A 243 10.96 12.43 -3.17
N PHE A 244 10.47 11.85 -4.23
CA PHE A 244 11.09 11.98 -5.55
C PHE A 244 10.79 13.37 -6.11
N THR A 245 11.83 14.17 -6.28
CA THR A 245 11.73 15.48 -6.96
C THR A 245 11.85 15.33 -8.48
N THR A 246 12.59 14.33 -8.90
CA THR A 246 12.66 13.81 -10.27
C THR A 246 12.89 12.30 -10.21
N ALA A 247 12.83 11.62 -11.33
CA ALA A 247 13.13 10.18 -11.38
C ALA A 247 14.57 9.81 -10.96
N SER A 248 15.48 10.77 -10.87
CA SER A 248 16.90 10.56 -10.51
C SER A 248 17.33 11.29 -9.23
N VAL A 249 16.44 12.06 -8.63
CA VAL A 249 16.74 12.86 -7.42
C VAL A 249 15.64 12.68 -6.39
N VAL A 250 16.03 12.33 -5.18
CA VAL A 250 15.13 12.23 -4.02
C VAL A 250 15.63 13.10 -2.88
N LYS A 251 14.71 13.62 -2.08
CA LYS A 251 15.01 14.31 -0.82
C LYS A 251 14.35 13.59 0.35
N PRO A 252 14.97 13.55 1.54
CA PRO A 252 14.28 13.16 2.76
C PRO A 252 13.22 14.23 3.06
N GLU A 253 11.94 13.81 3.13
CA GLU A 253 10.81 14.73 3.33
C GLU A 253 10.33 14.72 4.77
N TYR A 254 10.09 13.52 5.31
CA TYR A 254 9.63 13.34 6.68
C TYR A 254 10.45 12.28 7.40
N VAL A 255 10.55 12.40 8.72
CA VAL A 255 11.08 11.33 9.59
C VAL A 255 10.10 11.04 10.73
N ILE A 256 9.71 9.78 10.86
CA ILE A 256 8.80 9.32 11.90
C ILE A 256 9.59 9.14 13.21
N CYS A 257 9.45 10.08 14.12
CA CYS A 257 10.14 10.05 15.41
C CYS A 257 9.43 9.10 16.37
N GLN A 258 10.07 7.98 16.71
CA GLN A 258 9.58 6.99 17.66
C GLN A 258 10.48 6.95 18.89
N LYS A 259 9.93 6.61 20.08
CA LYS A 259 10.74 6.49 21.32
C LYS A 259 11.83 5.43 21.19
N LYS A 260 11.49 4.29 20.63
CA LYS A 260 12.38 3.13 20.44
C LYS A 260 12.12 2.49 19.09
N SER A 261 12.55 3.11 17.99
CA SER A 261 12.45 2.49 16.68
C SER A 261 13.46 1.35 16.52
N VAL A 262 12.99 0.20 16.03
CA VAL A 262 13.90 -0.92 15.68
C VAL A 262 14.83 -0.56 14.51
N TRP A 263 14.39 0.35 13.64
CA TRP A 263 15.18 0.76 12.47
C TRP A 263 16.43 1.56 12.81
N ARG A 264 16.50 2.16 14.00
CA ARG A 264 17.71 2.82 14.51
C ARG A 264 18.80 1.84 14.94
N ARG A 265 18.46 0.55 15.08
CA ARG A 265 19.41 -0.55 15.36
C ARG A 265 19.77 -1.35 14.12
N TYR A 266 19.47 -0.81 12.97
CA TYR A 266 19.63 -1.50 11.70
C TYR A 266 21.08 -1.92 11.40
N ASP A 267 22.07 -1.16 11.89
CA ASP A 267 23.51 -1.48 11.74
C ASP A 267 23.90 -2.84 12.34
N GLU A 268 23.05 -3.38 13.24
CA GLU A 268 23.29 -4.66 13.92
C GLU A 268 22.92 -5.88 13.05
N LYS A 269 22.46 -5.69 11.82
CA LYS A 269 22.06 -6.77 10.87
C LYS A 269 21.08 -7.77 11.51
N LEU A 270 20.05 -7.26 12.18
CA LEU A 270 19.08 -8.08 12.89
C LEU A 270 18.29 -8.97 11.94
N SER A 271 18.09 -10.21 12.31
CA SER A 271 17.14 -11.10 11.66
C SER A 271 15.69 -10.67 11.93
N PRO A 272 14.71 -11.09 11.13
CA PRO A 272 13.30 -10.81 11.36
C PRO A 272 12.81 -11.29 12.73
N GLN A 273 13.32 -12.40 13.21
CA GLN A 273 13.00 -12.92 14.54
C GLN A 273 13.52 -11.96 15.63
N GLU A 274 14.76 -11.49 15.53
CA GLU A 274 15.34 -10.53 16.48
C GLU A 274 14.59 -9.20 16.46
N VAL A 275 14.15 -8.71 15.30
CA VAL A 275 13.26 -7.54 15.19
C VAL A 275 11.96 -7.76 15.96
N ASN A 276 11.31 -8.90 15.76
CA ASN A 276 10.07 -9.24 16.45
C ASN A 276 10.29 -9.38 17.96
N ASP A 277 11.40 -9.95 18.40
CA ASP A 277 11.75 -10.10 19.81
C ASP A 277 12.04 -8.75 20.48
N LEU A 278 12.74 -7.84 19.78
CA LEU A 278 12.91 -6.46 20.24
C LEU A 278 11.57 -5.77 20.50
N ILE A 279 10.60 -5.95 19.61
CA ILE A 279 9.26 -5.37 19.76
C ILE A 279 8.52 -6.04 20.94
N LYS A 280 8.50 -7.36 21.00
CA LYS A 280 7.73 -8.12 22.00
C LYS A 280 8.31 -8.05 23.41
N GLU A 281 9.62 -8.09 23.55
CA GLU A 281 10.29 -8.21 24.83
C GLU A 281 10.79 -6.86 25.34
N ASN A 282 11.25 -5.98 24.45
CA ASN A 282 11.93 -4.75 24.79
C ASN A 282 11.13 -3.48 24.48
N ASN A 283 9.86 -3.62 24.07
CA ASN A 283 8.96 -2.51 23.71
C ASN A 283 9.52 -1.56 22.64
N TYR A 284 10.26 -2.09 21.69
CA TYR A 284 10.59 -1.37 20.48
C TYR A 284 9.33 -1.22 19.60
N THR A 285 9.37 -0.28 18.70
CA THR A 285 8.29 0.01 17.75
C THR A 285 8.82 -0.07 16.32
N ARG A 286 7.94 -0.30 15.36
CA ARG A 286 8.28 -0.47 13.95
C ARG A 286 7.34 0.35 13.07
N TYR A 287 7.87 1.35 12.38
CA TYR A 287 7.12 2.02 11.33
C TYR A 287 6.86 1.04 10.17
N GLY A 288 5.61 0.99 9.69
CA GLY A 288 5.15 0.01 8.70
C GLY A 288 5.47 0.35 7.24
N GLY A 289 6.00 1.55 6.96
CA GLY A 289 6.46 1.94 5.62
C GLY A 289 5.39 2.54 4.71
N LYS A 290 4.09 2.49 5.06
CA LYS A 290 3.02 3.13 4.30
C LYS A 290 2.74 4.52 4.85
N PHE A 291 2.85 5.54 4.00
CA PHE A 291 2.59 6.93 4.36
C PHE A 291 1.59 7.52 3.38
N LEU A 292 0.41 7.88 3.85
CA LEU A 292 -0.66 8.46 3.06
C LEU A 292 -0.87 9.91 3.46
N ALA A 293 -0.69 10.83 2.53
CA ALA A 293 -0.73 12.27 2.81
C ALA A 293 -1.84 12.96 2.02
N THR A 294 -2.80 13.55 2.74
CA THR A 294 -3.74 14.53 2.22
C THR A 294 -3.14 15.93 2.32
N LYS A 295 -3.88 16.94 1.91
CA LYS A 295 -3.46 18.33 2.05
C LYS A 295 -3.30 18.74 3.51
N SER A 296 -4.25 18.35 4.37
CA SER A 296 -4.31 18.76 5.78
C SER A 296 -3.68 17.77 6.74
N HIS A 297 -3.68 16.47 6.41
CA HIS A 297 -3.25 15.41 7.32
C HIS A 297 -2.34 14.39 6.63
N ALA A 298 -1.67 13.56 7.44
CA ALA A 298 -1.10 12.31 6.96
C ALA A 298 -1.47 11.15 7.88
N SER A 299 -1.55 9.96 7.32
CA SER A 299 -1.79 8.71 8.06
C SER A 299 -0.67 7.72 7.81
N PHE A 300 -0.25 7.03 8.86
CA PHE A 300 0.78 5.99 8.84
C PHE A 300 0.57 4.99 9.97
N GLU A 301 1.27 3.86 9.92
CA GLU A 301 1.16 2.81 10.93
C GLU A 301 2.46 2.60 11.68
N ILE A 302 2.33 2.33 12.98
CA ILE A 302 3.43 1.85 13.80
C ILE A 302 3.02 0.56 14.49
N GLY A 303 3.85 -0.47 14.32
CA GLY A 303 3.71 -1.75 15.02
C GLY A 303 4.15 -1.65 16.47
N HIS A 304 3.28 -2.07 17.38
CA HIS A 304 3.48 -2.08 18.82
C HIS A 304 3.28 -3.47 19.39
N LYS A 305 3.91 -3.75 20.52
CA LYS A 305 3.58 -4.91 21.32
C LYS A 305 2.15 -4.82 21.85
N TRP A 306 1.41 -5.92 21.70
CA TRP A 306 0.13 -6.15 22.36
C TRP A 306 0.04 -7.59 22.80
N ASN A 307 0.11 -7.83 24.12
CA ASN A 307 0.25 -9.17 24.69
C ASN A 307 1.44 -9.91 24.06
N LYS A 308 1.18 -11.06 23.41
CA LYS A 308 2.18 -11.85 22.67
C LYS A 308 2.27 -11.52 21.17
N TYR A 309 1.47 -10.57 20.71
CA TYR A 309 1.40 -10.19 19.28
C TYR A 309 2.04 -8.83 19.04
N ILE A 310 2.26 -8.52 17.77
CA ILE A 310 2.54 -7.18 17.29
C ILE A 310 1.30 -6.70 16.54
N VAL A 311 0.78 -5.53 16.91
CA VAL A 311 -0.35 -4.90 16.26
C VAL A 311 0.07 -3.57 15.67
N ALA A 312 -0.37 -3.29 14.47
CA ALA A 312 -0.22 -1.99 13.85
C ALA A 312 -1.29 -1.05 14.40
N LYS A 313 -0.86 0.12 14.89
CA LYS A 313 -1.76 1.18 15.32
C LYS A 313 -1.73 2.29 14.28
N PRO A 314 -2.89 2.82 13.85
CA PRO A 314 -2.95 3.96 12.95
C PRO A 314 -2.60 5.25 13.71
N TYR A 315 -1.77 6.05 13.06
CA TYR A 315 -1.39 7.39 13.47
C TYR A 315 -1.90 8.39 12.45
N PHE A 316 -2.31 9.56 12.95
CA PHE A 316 -2.70 10.70 12.13
C PHE A 316 -1.89 11.92 12.56
N TRP A 317 -1.30 12.58 11.60
CA TRP A 317 -0.56 13.81 11.79
C TRP A 317 -1.34 14.97 11.17
N ASP A 318 -1.69 15.98 11.98
CA ASP A 318 -2.26 17.23 11.52
C ASP A 318 -1.12 18.17 11.10
N LYS A 319 -1.01 18.44 9.82
CA LYS A 319 0.06 19.25 9.22
C LYS A 319 0.00 20.71 9.65
N LYS A 320 -1.16 21.22 10.06
CA LYS A 320 -1.36 22.61 10.46
C LYS A 320 -0.90 22.87 11.89
N THR A 321 -1.20 21.95 12.79
CA THR A 321 -0.90 22.09 14.24
C THR A 321 0.36 21.33 14.64
N ASP A 322 0.91 20.53 13.75
CA ASP A 322 1.99 19.57 13.99
C ASP A 322 1.67 18.51 15.05
N ALA A 323 0.39 18.36 15.40
CA ALA A 323 -0.06 17.39 16.39
C ALA A 323 -0.15 15.99 15.78
N VAL A 324 0.28 15.00 16.55
CA VAL A 324 0.17 13.59 16.17
C VAL A 324 -0.80 12.90 17.11
N TYR A 325 -1.72 12.15 16.53
CA TYR A 325 -2.72 11.36 17.22
C TYR A 325 -2.49 9.89 16.92
N VAL A 326 -2.63 9.04 17.93
CA VAL A 326 -2.67 7.59 17.75
C VAL A 326 -4.02 7.06 18.21
N TRP A 327 -4.65 6.33 17.35
CA TRP A 327 -5.86 5.64 17.70
C TRP A 327 -5.51 4.29 18.34
N ASP A 328 -5.82 4.16 19.62
CA ASP A 328 -5.57 2.91 20.33
C ASP A 328 -6.74 1.93 20.20
N THR A 329 -6.67 1.12 19.17
CA THR A 329 -7.65 0.06 18.91
C THR A 329 -7.56 -1.12 19.90
N THR A 330 -6.64 -1.08 20.86
CA THR A 330 -6.46 -2.15 21.87
C THR A 330 -7.15 -1.87 23.19
N GLN A 331 -7.65 -0.64 23.39
CA GLN A 331 -8.38 -0.25 24.61
C GLN A 331 -9.89 -0.48 24.39
N GLY A 332 -10.44 -1.44 25.11
CA GLY A 332 -11.86 -1.79 25.08
C GLY A 332 -12.16 -2.82 23.99
N ALA A 333 -12.13 -4.08 24.36
CA ALA A 333 -12.27 -5.22 23.44
C ALA A 333 -13.52 -5.17 22.55
N ASP A 334 -14.59 -4.50 23.00
CA ASP A 334 -15.88 -4.50 22.30
C ASP A 334 -16.11 -3.30 21.40
N THR A 335 -15.49 -2.15 21.66
CA THR A 335 -15.72 -0.92 20.87
C THR A 335 -14.66 -0.69 19.80
N SER A 336 -13.44 -1.17 20.01
CA SER A 336 -12.33 -0.99 19.06
C SER A 336 -12.56 -1.73 17.74
N LEU A 337 -13.25 -2.88 17.75
CA LEU A 337 -13.58 -3.63 16.54
C LEU A 337 -14.58 -2.88 15.67
N VAL A 338 -15.55 -2.20 16.28
CA VAL A 338 -16.63 -1.48 15.57
C VAL A 338 -16.08 -0.30 14.78
N ILE A 339 -15.12 0.44 15.36
CA ILE A 339 -14.58 1.64 14.67
C ILE A 339 -13.56 1.26 13.66
N ARG A 340 -12.77 0.23 13.91
CA ARG A 340 -11.93 -0.36 12.89
C ARG A 340 -12.76 -0.75 11.65
N ASP A 341 -14.02 -1.14 11.85
CA ASP A 341 -14.92 -1.50 10.76
C ASP A 341 -15.67 -0.28 10.18
N ILE A 342 -15.70 0.88 10.85
CA ILE A 342 -16.39 2.10 10.38
C ILE A 342 -15.41 3.11 9.78
N ILE A 343 -14.28 3.36 10.44
CA ILE A 343 -13.22 4.25 9.98
C ILE A 343 -11.93 3.43 9.93
N GLN A 344 -11.84 2.55 8.96
CA GLN A 344 -10.63 1.75 8.80
C GLN A 344 -9.44 2.63 8.46
N GLN A 345 -8.28 2.08 8.76
CA GLN A 345 -7.04 2.65 8.28
C GLN A 345 -7.13 2.92 6.79
N PRO A 346 -6.75 4.12 6.35
CA PRO A 346 -6.83 4.44 4.94
C PRO A 346 -5.86 3.59 4.13
N ILE A 347 -6.31 3.20 2.95
CA ILE A 347 -5.50 2.47 1.97
C ILE A 347 -5.21 3.30 0.72
N ALA A 348 -5.94 4.40 0.53
CA ALA A 348 -5.72 5.36 -0.55
C ALA A 348 -6.07 6.79 -0.10
N VAL A 349 -5.62 7.76 -0.88
CA VAL A 349 -5.95 9.18 -0.75
C VAL A 349 -6.32 9.76 -2.10
N TYR A 350 -7.23 10.75 -2.09
CA TYR A 350 -7.49 11.60 -3.25
C TYR A 350 -7.92 12.99 -2.74
N GLY A 351 -7.17 14.02 -3.14
CA GLY A 351 -7.35 15.37 -2.59
C GLY A 351 -7.18 15.38 -1.07
N ASP A 352 -8.17 15.89 -0.34
CA ASP A 352 -8.14 15.92 1.13
C ASP A 352 -8.93 14.75 1.78
N THR A 353 -9.21 13.71 1.01
CA THR A 353 -10.03 12.57 1.44
C THR A 353 -9.19 11.31 1.57
N PHE A 354 -9.31 10.65 2.71
CA PHE A 354 -8.83 9.30 2.95
C PHE A 354 -9.87 8.27 2.50
N PHE A 355 -9.40 7.15 1.95
CA PHE A 355 -10.24 6.03 1.53
C PHE A 355 -9.77 4.76 2.22
N GLY A 356 -10.68 4.09 2.89
CA GLY A 356 -10.53 2.77 3.49
C GLY A 356 -11.66 1.85 3.04
N THR A 357 -11.76 0.69 3.69
CA THR A 357 -12.84 -0.27 3.43
C THR A 357 -13.43 -0.75 4.74
N CYS A 358 -14.71 -1.10 4.76
CA CYS A 358 -15.31 -1.82 5.87
C CYS A 358 -16.07 -3.05 5.37
N SER A 359 -16.22 -4.03 6.27
CA SER A 359 -17.04 -5.21 5.99
C SER A 359 -18.50 -4.81 5.85
N PRO A 360 -19.26 -5.38 4.90
CA PRO A 360 -20.71 -5.23 4.86
C PRO A 360 -21.39 -5.86 6.07
N GLN A 361 -20.67 -6.69 6.83
CA GLN A 361 -21.17 -7.38 8.01
C GLN A 361 -20.52 -6.84 9.28
N ILE A 362 -21.24 -5.97 9.96
CA ILE A 362 -20.93 -5.58 11.33
C ILE A 362 -21.86 -6.36 12.25
N PRO A 363 -21.36 -7.10 13.26
CA PRO A 363 -22.19 -7.83 14.21
C PRO A 363 -23.27 -6.93 14.85
N GLU A 364 -24.47 -7.48 15.06
CA GLU A 364 -25.64 -6.71 15.50
C GLU A 364 -25.42 -5.99 16.85
N GLU A 365 -24.66 -6.59 17.73
CA GLU A 365 -24.27 -6.01 19.02
C GLU A 365 -23.55 -4.67 18.89
N TYR A 366 -22.83 -4.47 17.79
CA TYR A 366 -22.09 -3.23 17.51
C TYR A 366 -22.90 -2.20 16.71
N ARG A 367 -24.01 -2.62 16.07
CA ARG A 367 -24.85 -1.70 15.27
C ARG A 367 -25.57 -0.66 16.11
N LYS A 368 -25.71 -0.88 17.40
CA LYS A 368 -26.47 0.02 18.30
C LYS A 368 -25.96 1.47 18.29
N ASN A 369 -24.64 1.65 18.17
CA ASN A 369 -23.98 2.96 18.23
C ASN A 369 -23.71 3.59 16.87
N LEU A 370 -24.14 2.94 15.78
CA LEU A 370 -23.93 3.46 14.41
C LEU A 370 -24.92 4.58 14.07
N SER A 371 -24.48 5.50 13.20
CA SER A 371 -25.39 6.52 12.65
C SER A 371 -26.52 5.89 11.85
N PRO A 372 -27.69 6.54 11.72
CA PRO A 372 -28.79 6.01 10.92
C PRO A 372 -28.40 5.71 9.47
N LYS A 373 -27.50 6.53 8.87
CA LYS A 373 -27.01 6.33 7.50
C LYS A 373 -26.27 5.00 7.37
N ILE A 374 -25.37 4.67 8.33
CA ILE A 374 -24.61 3.41 8.34
C ILE A 374 -25.54 2.24 8.63
N LYS A 375 -26.47 2.38 9.59
CA LYS A 375 -27.45 1.33 9.87
C LYS A 375 -28.23 0.94 8.63
N ASN A 376 -28.81 1.91 7.92
CA ASN A 376 -29.55 1.66 6.69
C ASN A 376 -28.69 0.98 5.61
N LEU A 377 -27.43 1.41 5.46
CA LEU A 377 -26.50 0.80 4.52
C LEU A 377 -26.24 -0.68 4.85
N LEU A 378 -26.03 -0.98 6.13
CA LEU A 378 -25.76 -2.35 6.59
C LEU A 378 -27.01 -3.22 6.57
N GLU A 379 -28.18 -2.69 6.85
CA GLU A 379 -29.47 -3.41 6.74
C GLU A 379 -29.77 -3.84 5.31
N CYS A 380 -29.35 -3.03 4.33
CA CYS A 380 -29.48 -3.33 2.91
C CYS A 380 -28.33 -4.20 2.36
N SER A 381 -27.35 -4.58 3.17
CA SER A 381 -26.16 -5.33 2.76
C SER A 381 -26.30 -6.79 3.15
N LYS A 382 -25.81 -7.69 2.26
CA LYS A 382 -25.77 -9.14 2.46
C LYS A 382 -24.33 -9.58 2.75
N GLU A 383 -24.19 -10.77 3.31
CA GLU A 383 -22.88 -11.40 3.56
C GLU A 383 -22.03 -11.57 2.31
N SER A 384 -22.70 -11.78 1.19
CA SER A 384 -22.09 -11.95 -0.13
C SER A 384 -21.77 -10.63 -0.84
N ASP A 385 -22.09 -9.48 -0.23
CA ASP A 385 -21.81 -8.20 -0.87
C ASP A 385 -20.31 -7.86 -0.82
N ASN A 386 -19.86 -7.08 -1.79
CA ASN A 386 -18.50 -6.57 -1.82
C ASN A 386 -18.22 -5.64 -0.63
N PRO A 387 -16.94 -5.44 -0.26
CA PRO A 387 -16.55 -4.47 0.76
C PRO A 387 -17.13 -3.08 0.46
N ILE A 388 -17.46 -2.36 1.50
CA ILE A 388 -17.93 -0.97 1.41
C ILE A 388 -16.69 -0.07 1.44
N VAL A 389 -16.55 0.83 0.48
CA VAL A 389 -15.50 1.85 0.50
C VAL A 389 -15.94 2.98 1.43
N VAL A 390 -15.07 3.34 2.35
CA VAL A 390 -15.28 4.44 3.30
C VAL A 390 -14.42 5.61 2.88
N ALA A 391 -15.04 6.74 2.56
CA ALA A 391 -14.37 8.00 2.22
C ALA A 391 -14.56 9.00 3.35
N TYR A 392 -13.48 9.53 3.93
CA TYR A 392 -13.59 10.49 5.02
C TYR A 392 -12.54 11.59 4.96
N THR A 393 -12.91 12.77 5.47
CA THR A 393 -12.01 13.92 5.66
C THR A 393 -11.88 14.22 7.14
N LEU A 394 -10.74 14.72 7.57
CA LEU A 394 -10.50 15.22 8.92
C LEU A 394 -10.66 16.75 8.98
N LYS A 395 -10.95 17.30 10.19
CA LYS A 395 -11.15 18.74 10.43
C LYS A 395 -9.85 19.53 10.40
#